data_00fefe628a0dee9f2a1a62f5e5b8faff
#
_entry.id   00fefe628a0dee9f2a1a62f5e5b8faff
#
_cell.length_a   1.000
_cell.length_b   1.000
_cell.length_c   1.000
_cell.angle_alpha   90.00
_cell.angle_beta   90.00
_cell.angle_gamma   90.00
#
_symmetry.space_group_name_H-M   'P 1'
#
loop_
_entity.id
_entity.type
_entity.pdbx_description
1 polymer ?
#
loop_
_entity_poly.entity_id
_entity_poly.type
_entity_poly.pdbx_seq_one_letter_code
_entity_poly.pdbx_strand_id
1 'polypeptide(L)'
;MKVVVVGDGAVGKTCMIICYTKDEFPETYTPTVFDAHKGNMDYNGKEVSLHVWDTAGQEDLARLRPLAYPNANCFLVCFSLVDRESLKSAYTNWRNELITLGPGNCPKILVGLKSDLREEFMKDENKRAQCVTREEGMKAKEDYTF
;
A
#
# COMPACT_ATOMS: atom_id res chain seq x y z
N MET A 1 4.16 13.77 10.51
CA MET A 1 3.28 13.51 9.36
C MET A 1 2.66 12.12 9.53
N LYS A 2 1.34 11.98 9.36
CA LYS A 2 0.61 10.71 9.49
C LYS A 2 0.37 10.12 8.10
N VAL A 3 0.87 8.92 7.86
CA VAL A 3 0.68 8.15 6.62
C VAL A 3 -0.09 6.88 6.95
N VAL A 4 -1.16 6.61 6.23
CA VAL A 4 -1.95 5.39 6.42
C VAL A 4 -1.80 4.50 5.20
N VAL A 5 -1.48 3.22 5.45
CA VAL A 5 -1.22 2.24 4.39
C VAL A 5 -2.38 1.27 4.30
N VAL A 6 -3.00 1.19 3.13
CA VAL A 6 -4.15 0.31 2.82
C VAL A 6 -3.87 -0.55 1.59
N GLY A 7 -4.63 -1.59 1.39
CA GLY A 7 -4.48 -2.55 0.28
C GLY A 7 -4.82 -3.96 0.73
N ASP A 8 -5.00 -4.87 -0.20
CA ASP A 8 -5.40 -6.26 0.08
C ASP A 8 -4.44 -6.98 1.02
N GLY A 9 -4.90 -8.07 1.61
CA GLY A 9 -4.07 -8.97 2.39
C GLY A 9 -2.89 -9.50 1.57
N ALA A 10 -1.74 -9.69 2.22
CA ALA A 10 -0.53 -10.28 1.61
C ALA A 10 0.09 -9.52 0.41
N VAL A 11 -0.33 -8.29 0.08
CA VAL A 11 0.32 -7.50 -0.99
C VAL A 11 1.72 -7.00 -0.61
N GLY A 12 2.07 -6.98 0.69
CA GLY A 12 3.39 -6.59 1.18
C GLY A 12 3.46 -5.28 1.96
N LYS A 13 2.33 -4.73 2.43
CA LYS A 13 2.27 -3.47 3.21
C LYS A 13 3.20 -3.48 4.41
N THR A 14 3.03 -4.45 5.30
CA THR A 14 3.84 -4.62 6.51
C THR A 14 5.32 -4.80 6.19
N CYS A 15 5.66 -5.61 5.16
CA CYS A 15 7.05 -5.79 4.73
C CYS A 15 7.67 -4.45 4.29
N MET A 16 6.97 -3.68 3.47
CA MET A 16 7.44 -2.35 3.04
C MET A 16 7.70 -1.43 4.25
N ILE A 17 6.79 -1.40 5.22
CA ILE A 17 6.92 -0.56 6.41
C ILE A 17 8.10 -1.00 7.28
N ILE A 18 8.28 -2.30 7.50
CA ILE A 18 9.38 -2.85 8.28
C ILE A 18 10.71 -2.59 7.59
N CYS A 19 10.82 -2.82 6.27
CA CYS A 19 12.01 -2.49 5.51
C CYS A 19 12.37 -1.00 5.63
N TYR A 20 11.39 -0.11 5.55
CA TYR A 20 11.63 1.32 5.68
C TYR A 20 12.03 1.75 7.09
N THR A 21 11.42 1.18 8.13
CA THR A 21 11.60 1.64 9.51
C THR A 21 12.71 0.94 10.27
N LYS A 22 13.07 -0.30 9.88
CA LYS A 22 14.05 -1.13 10.58
C LYS A 22 15.20 -1.60 9.70
N ASP A 23 15.15 -1.33 8.39
CA ASP A 23 16.12 -1.82 7.39
C ASP A 23 16.24 -3.37 7.39
N GLU A 24 15.12 -4.05 7.68
CA GLU A 24 15.03 -5.51 7.77
C GLU A 24 13.90 -6.01 6.86
N PHE A 25 14.10 -7.14 6.17
CA PHE A 25 13.04 -7.82 5.44
C PHE A 25 12.49 -8.97 6.30
N PRO A 26 11.19 -8.97 6.68
CA PRO A 26 10.63 -10.02 7.51
C PRO A 26 10.52 -11.33 6.73
N GLU A 27 11.15 -12.39 7.24
CA GLU A 27 11.13 -13.73 6.63
C GLU A 27 9.79 -14.47 6.84
N THR A 28 9.06 -14.10 7.89
CA THR A 28 7.82 -14.77 8.26
C THR A 28 6.62 -13.84 8.05
N TYR A 29 5.63 -14.32 7.31
CA TYR A 29 4.37 -13.61 7.16
C TYR A 29 3.51 -13.76 8.41
N THR A 30 3.14 -12.65 9.02
CA THR A 30 2.14 -12.57 10.08
C THR A 30 1.06 -11.58 9.66
N PRO A 31 -0.22 -11.98 9.60
CA PRO A 31 -1.29 -11.06 9.29
C PRO A 31 -1.35 -9.91 10.29
N THR A 32 -1.39 -8.69 9.79
CA THR A 32 -1.52 -7.48 10.61
C THR A 32 -2.98 -7.24 10.94
N VAL A 33 -3.27 -6.97 12.19
CA VAL A 33 -4.57 -6.43 12.60
C VAL A 33 -4.54 -4.91 12.48
N PHE A 34 -3.60 -4.29 13.19
CA PHE A 34 -3.38 -2.86 13.21
C PHE A 34 -2.05 -2.58 13.93
N ASP A 35 -1.17 -1.79 13.34
CA ASP A 35 0.10 -1.43 13.97
C ASP A 35 0.51 0.00 13.57
N ALA A 36 1.31 0.64 14.42
CA ALA A 36 1.82 1.99 14.18
C ALA A 36 3.34 2.01 14.30
N HIS A 37 3.99 2.44 13.23
CA HIS A 37 5.43 2.52 13.13
C HIS A 37 5.89 3.98 13.07
N LYS A 38 7.08 4.25 13.60
CA LYS A 38 7.72 5.56 13.47
C LYS A 38 8.94 5.44 12.58
N GLY A 39 9.07 6.37 11.66
CA GLY A 39 10.25 6.55 10.82
C GLY A 39 10.57 8.04 10.72
N ASN A 40 11.81 8.36 10.37
CA ASN A 40 12.23 9.72 10.09
C ASN A 40 12.75 9.80 8.66
N MET A 41 12.49 10.92 8.01
CA MET A 41 13.05 11.23 6.69
C MET A 41 13.62 12.65 6.69
N ASP A 42 14.69 12.86 5.95
CA ASP A 42 15.17 14.20 5.63
C ASP A 42 14.42 14.72 4.38
N TYR A 43 13.88 15.90 4.49
CA TYR A 43 13.29 16.61 3.37
C TYR A 43 13.85 18.04 3.30
N ASN A 44 14.69 18.30 2.32
CA ASN A 44 15.36 19.61 2.13
C ASN A 44 16.12 20.08 3.39
N GLY A 45 16.86 19.17 4.05
CA GLY A 45 17.62 19.48 5.26
C GLY A 45 16.76 19.65 6.52
N LYS A 46 15.50 19.22 6.47
CA LYS A 46 14.60 19.21 7.64
C LYS A 46 14.20 17.78 7.95
N GLU A 47 14.39 17.39 9.19
CA GLU A 47 13.91 16.09 9.66
C GLU A 47 12.38 16.10 9.79
N VAL A 48 11.72 15.16 9.11
CA VAL A 48 10.28 14.95 9.16
C VAL A 48 10.01 13.62 9.84
N SER A 49 9.33 13.65 10.97
CA SER A 49 8.88 12.44 11.64
C SER A 49 7.63 11.88 10.96
N LEU A 50 7.71 10.62 10.52
CA LEU A 50 6.62 9.86 9.91
C LEU A 50 5.99 8.93 10.93
N HIS A 51 4.67 8.98 11.04
CA HIS A 51 3.86 8.00 11.77
C HIS A 51 3.11 7.18 10.73
N VAL A 52 3.59 5.97 10.48
CA VAL A 52 3.05 5.07 9.46
C VAL A 52 2.12 4.07 10.12
N TRP A 53 0.86 4.08 9.69
CA TRP A 53 -0.21 3.24 10.21
C TRP A 53 -0.46 2.07 9.27
N ASP A 54 -0.05 0.87 9.70
CA ASP A 54 -0.28 -0.38 8.98
C ASP A 54 -1.67 -0.89 9.30
N THR A 55 -2.48 -1.12 8.27
CA THR A 55 -3.86 -1.59 8.45
C THR A 55 -4.07 -2.97 7.87
N ALA A 56 -5.01 -3.70 8.44
CA ALA A 56 -5.41 -5.00 7.94
C ALA A 56 -5.99 -4.91 6.53
N GLY A 57 -5.47 -5.75 5.62
CA GLY A 57 -6.04 -5.89 4.27
C GLY A 57 -7.20 -6.88 4.19
N GLN A 58 -7.47 -7.64 5.24
CA GLN A 58 -8.51 -8.66 5.30
C GLN A 58 -9.89 -8.03 5.51
N GLU A 59 -10.91 -8.55 4.82
CA GLU A 59 -12.30 -8.04 4.90
C GLU A 59 -12.91 -8.19 6.30
N ASP A 60 -12.58 -9.25 7.02
CA ASP A 60 -13.08 -9.47 8.39
C ASP A 60 -12.70 -8.35 9.36
N LEU A 61 -11.62 -7.62 9.05
CA LEU A 61 -11.11 -6.51 9.84
C LEU A 61 -11.49 -5.12 9.26
N ALA A 62 -12.34 -5.08 8.24
CA ALA A 62 -12.75 -3.84 7.57
C ALA A 62 -13.26 -2.77 8.53
N ARG A 63 -13.94 -3.17 9.60
CA ARG A 63 -14.49 -2.24 10.60
C ARG A 63 -13.44 -1.51 11.43
N LEU A 64 -12.21 -2.04 11.51
CA LEU A 64 -11.14 -1.43 12.30
C LEU A 64 -10.34 -0.39 11.50
N ARG A 65 -10.27 -0.53 10.18
CA ARG A 65 -9.47 0.35 9.30
C ARG A 65 -9.81 1.84 9.41
N PRO A 66 -11.11 2.24 9.41
CA PRO A 66 -11.48 3.65 9.49
C PRO A 66 -11.02 4.36 10.76
N LEU A 67 -10.67 3.62 11.83
CA LEU A 67 -10.08 4.20 13.04
C LEU A 67 -8.71 4.83 12.79
N ALA A 68 -7.99 4.39 11.75
CA ALA A 68 -6.72 4.97 11.34
C ALA A 68 -6.86 6.25 10.50
N TYR A 69 -7.98 6.48 9.85
CA TYR A 69 -8.13 7.52 8.81
C TYR A 69 -8.16 8.96 9.32
N PRO A 70 -8.71 9.29 10.51
CA PRO A 70 -8.72 10.66 10.99
C PRO A 70 -7.33 11.29 11.06
N ASN A 71 -7.23 12.54 10.59
CA ASN A 71 -5.97 13.31 10.54
C ASN A 71 -4.86 12.67 9.69
N ALA A 72 -5.18 11.76 8.75
CA ALA A 72 -4.21 11.29 7.77
C ALA A 72 -3.75 12.46 6.88
N ASN A 73 -2.45 12.55 6.67
CA ASN A 73 -1.85 13.51 5.74
C ASN A 73 -1.67 12.89 4.34
N CYS A 74 -1.59 11.56 4.24
CA CYS A 74 -1.46 10.83 2.99
C CYS A 74 -1.93 9.38 3.17
N PHE A 75 -2.51 8.80 2.13
CA PHE A 75 -2.78 7.37 2.02
C PHE A 75 -1.85 6.73 0.98
N LEU A 76 -1.25 5.59 1.34
CA LEU A 76 -0.59 4.69 0.39
C LEU A 76 -1.54 3.54 0.08
N VAL A 77 -2.01 3.49 -1.16
CA VAL A 77 -2.88 2.41 -1.64
C VAL A 77 -2.02 1.38 -2.34
N CYS A 78 -1.77 0.27 -1.65
CA CYS A 78 -0.81 -0.74 -2.05
C CYS A 78 -1.47 -1.88 -2.82
N PHE A 79 -0.78 -2.35 -3.86
CA PHE A 79 -1.11 -3.56 -4.60
C PHE A 79 0.15 -4.38 -4.90
N SER A 80 -0.01 -5.64 -5.25
CA SER A 80 1.11 -6.50 -5.65
C SER A 80 1.31 -6.46 -7.16
N LEU A 81 2.54 -6.23 -7.60
CA LEU A 81 2.92 -6.23 -9.03
C LEU A 81 2.83 -7.62 -9.68
N VAL A 82 2.61 -8.68 -8.89
CA VAL A 82 2.39 -10.06 -9.35
C VAL A 82 0.97 -10.57 -9.09
N ASP A 83 0.04 -9.61 -8.85
CA ASP A 83 -1.37 -9.93 -8.62
C ASP A 83 -2.26 -8.81 -9.19
N ARG A 84 -2.84 -9.07 -10.36
CA ARG A 84 -3.67 -8.11 -11.10
C ARG A 84 -4.99 -7.79 -10.38
N GLU A 85 -5.52 -8.74 -9.62
CA GLU A 85 -6.75 -8.51 -8.86
C GLU A 85 -6.51 -7.52 -7.72
N SER A 86 -5.32 -7.53 -7.12
CA SER A 86 -4.98 -6.53 -6.10
C SER A 86 -4.89 -5.10 -6.67
N LEU A 87 -4.45 -4.92 -7.92
CA LEU A 87 -4.53 -3.62 -8.59
C LEU A 87 -5.99 -3.21 -8.82
N LYS A 88 -6.83 -4.12 -9.30
CA LYS A 88 -8.25 -3.86 -9.49
C LYS A 88 -8.92 -3.48 -8.17
N SER A 89 -8.64 -4.22 -7.09
CA SER A 89 -9.11 -3.93 -5.74
C SER A 89 -8.68 -2.53 -5.27
N ALA A 90 -7.47 -2.09 -5.62
CA ALA A 90 -6.97 -0.77 -5.25
C ALA A 90 -7.89 0.36 -5.73
N TYR A 91 -8.42 0.29 -6.95
CA TYR A 91 -9.31 1.33 -7.48
C TYR A 91 -10.81 1.06 -7.29
N THR A 92 -11.27 -0.19 -7.17
CA THR A 92 -12.68 -0.50 -6.95
C THR A 92 -13.08 -0.47 -5.47
N ASN A 93 -12.24 -0.98 -4.59
CA ASN A 93 -12.53 -1.16 -3.18
C ASN A 93 -11.85 -0.08 -2.34
N TRP A 94 -10.52 -0.06 -2.34
CA TRP A 94 -9.74 0.80 -1.44
C TRP A 94 -9.95 2.28 -1.72
N ARG A 95 -9.85 2.69 -2.98
CA ARG A 95 -10.11 4.09 -3.32
C ARG A 95 -11.51 4.53 -2.91
N ASN A 96 -12.53 3.72 -3.16
CA ASN A 96 -13.91 4.05 -2.81
C ASN A 96 -14.11 4.11 -1.29
N GLU A 97 -13.50 3.20 -0.53
CA GLU A 97 -13.49 3.25 0.93
C GLU A 97 -12.88 4.57 1.43
N LEU A 98 -11.73 4.96 0.89
CA LEU A 98 -11.05 6.20 1.27
C LEU A 98 -11.80 7.48 0.86
N ILE A 99 -12.55 7.46 -0.23
CA ILE A 99 -13.41 8.58 -0.63
C ILE A 99 -14.58 8.72 0.35
N THR A 100 -15.14 7.59 0.79
CA THR A 100 -16.31 7.57 1.65
C THR A 100 -15.98 7.85 3.12
N LEU A 101 -14.88 7.29 3.61
CA LEU A 101 -14.56 7.26 5.04
C LEU A 101 -13.30 8.06 5.42
N GLY A 102 -12.49 8.43 4.45
CA GLY A 102 -11.26 9.19 4.66
C GLY A 102 -11.49 10.71 4.67
N PRO A 103 -10.48 11.50 5.08
CA PRO A 103 -10.50 12.96 4.93
C PRO A 103 -10.56 13.34 3.45
N GLY A 104 -11.53 14.20 3.05
CA GLY A 104 -11.87 14.46 1.66
C GLY A 104 -10.72 14.92 0.75
N ASN A 105 -9.81 15.77 1.25
CA ASN A 105 -8.69 16.32 0.48
C ASN A 105 -7.34 15.62 0.76
N CYS A 106 -7.36 14.43 1.37
CA CYS A 106 -6.14 13.70 1.65
C CYS A 106 -5.59 13.05 0.39
N PRO A 107 -4.31 13.33 0.01
CA PRO A 107 -3.67 12.71 -1.13
C PRO A 107 -3.62 11.19 -1.00
N LYS A 108 -3.79 10.52 -2.13
CA LYS A 108 -3.72 9.07 -2.26
C LYS A 108 -2.62 8.73 -3.26
N ILE A 109 -1.71 7.86 -2.90
CA ILE A 109 -0.59 7.42 -3.74
C ILE A 109 -0.76 5.94 -4.01
N LEU A 110 -0.82 5.55 -5.28
CA LEU A 110 -0.85 4.16 -5.70
C LEU A 110 0.57 3.57 -5.66
N VAL A 111 0.75 2.46 -4.93
CA VAL A 111 2.07 1.84 -4.70
C VAL A 111 2.06 0.39 -5.14
N GLY A 112 2.87 0.06 -6.14
CA GLY A 112 3.10 -1.32 -6.58
C GLY A 112 4.25 -1.97 -5.80
N LEU A 113 3.97 -3.07 -5.14
CA LEU A 113 4.92 -3.82 -4.32
C LEU A 113 5.35 -5.13 -4.99
N LYS A 114 6.40 -5.78 -4.46
CA LYS A 114 6.98 -7.04 -4.97
C LYS A 114 7.57 -6.93 -6.38
N SER A 115 8.33 -5.87 -6.63
CA SER A 115 9.01 -5.69 -7.92
C SER A 115 10.04 -6.77 -8.22
N ASP A 116 10.69 -7.31 -7.20
CA ASP A 116 11.58 -8.45 -7.22
C ASP A 116 10.89 -9.70 -7.79
N LEU A 117 9.75 -10.07 -7.25
CA LEU A 117 8.96 -11.20 -7.75
C LEU A 117 8.44 -10.96 -9.17
N ARG A 118 8.09 -9.72 -9.53
CA ARG A 118 7.69 -9.40 -10.90
C ARG A 118 8.84 -9.67 -11.88
N GLU A 119 10.07 -9.31 -11.54
CA GLU A 119 11.24 -9.58 -12.39
C GLU A 119 11.44 -11.07 -12.63
N GLU A 120 11.18 -11.92 -11.62
CA GLU A 120 11.21 -13.37 -11.76
C GLU A 120 10.04 -13.89 -12.60
N PHE A 121 8.81 -13.45 -12.32
CA PHE A 121 7.59 -13.88 -13.01
C PHE A 121 7.58 -13.50 -14.50
N MET A 122 8.20 -12.37 -14.85
CA MET A 122 8.34 -11.96 -16.25
C MET A 122 9.20 -12.91 -17.09
N LYS A 123 10.06 -13.72 -16.47
CA LYS A 123 10.87 -14.74 -17.14
C LYS A 123 10.11 -16.07 -17.32
N ASP A 124 9.03 -16.28 -16.58
CA ASP A 124 8.21 -17.47 -16.60
C ASP A 124 6.94 -17.23 -17.44
N GLU A 125 6.78 -17.93 -18.56
CA GLU A 125 5.63 -17.76 -19.47
C GLU A 125 4.27 -17.99 -18.80
N ASN A 126 4.22 -18.91 -17.83
CA ASN A 126 2.97 -19.24 -17.12
C ASN A 126 2.59 -18.18 -16.05
N LYS A 127 3.57 -17.42 -15.55
CA LYS A 127 3.39 -16.42 -14.50
C LYS A 127 3.30 -15.00 -15.03
N ARG A 128 3.87 -14.74 -16.21
CA ARG A 128 3.91 -13.40 -16.82
C ARG A 128 2.54 -12.72 -16.90
N ALA A 129 1.49 -13.48 -17.20
CA ALA A 129 0.12 -12.95 -17.30
C ALA A 129 -0.43 -12.36 -16.00
N GLN A 130 0.13 -12.74 -14.84
CA GLN A 130 -0.26 -12.21 -13.52
C GLN A 130 0.41 -10.86 -13.22
N CYS A 131 1.49 -10.53 -13.92
CA CYS A 131 2.24 -9.32 -13.68
C CYS A 131 1.49 -8.06 -14.14
N VAL A 132 1.59 -7.02 -13.33
CA VAL A 132 1.14 -5.68 -13.68
C VAL A 132 2.29 -4.91 -14.31
N THR A 133 2.07 -4.34 -15.49
CA THR A 133 3.07 -3.50 -16.16
C THR A 133 3.05 -2.07 -15.59
N ARG A 134 4.10 -1.31 -15.92
CA ARG A 134 4.16 0.10 -15.53
C ARG A 134 3.04 0.90 -16.20
N GLU A 135 2.75 0.62 -17.46
CA GLU A 135 1.72 1.28 -18.24
C GLU A 135 0.34 1.05 -17.62
N GLU A 136 0.05 -0.17 -17.19
CA GLU A 136 -1.21 -0.50 -16.51
C GLU A 136 -1.34 0.22 -15.16
N GLY A 137 -0.28 0.28 -14.37
CA GLY A 137 -0.25 1.03 -13.12
C GLY A 137 -0.43 2.55 -13.34
N MET A 138 0.23 3.12 -14.34
CA MET A 138 0.09 4.54 -14.70
C MET A 138 -1.32 4.85 -15.21
N LYS A 139 -1.88 4.00 -16.03
CA LYS A 139 -3.27 4.14 -16.48
C LYS A 139 -4.26 4.10 -15.31
N ALA A 140 -4.12 3.16 -14.39
CA ALA A 140 -4.95 3.10 -13.20
C ALA A 140 -4.83 4.38 -12.35
N LYS A 141 -3.62 4.93 -12.19
CA LYS A 141 -3.40 6.21 -11.49
C LYS A 141 -4.16 7.36 -12.17
N GLU A 142 -4.10 7.46 -13.49
CA GLU A 142 -4.74 8.54 -14.26
C GLU A 142 -6.27 8.40 -14.27
N ASP A 143 -6.78 7.21 -14.58
CA ASP A 143 -8.21 6.93 -14.70
C ASP A 143 -8.95 7.08 -13.36
N TYR A 144 -8.29 6.80 -12.25
CA TYR A 144 -8.90 6.79 -10.90
C TYR A 144 -8.38 7.88 -9.96
N THR A 145 -7.52 8.77 -10.44
CA THR A 145 -7.02 9.93 -9.67
C THR A 145 -6.40 9.54 -8.31
N PHE A 146 -5.25 8.89 -8.40
CA PHE A 146 -4.36 8.63 -7.24
C PHE A 146 -3.27 9.70 -7.14
#